data_9f25a0cd074a464ac8fa96555f80b964
#
_entry.id   9f25a0cd074a464ac8fa96555f80b964
#
_cell.length_a   1.000
_cell.length_b   1.000
_cell.length_c   1.000
_cell.angle_alpha   90.00
_cell.angle_beta   90.00
_cell.angle_gamma   90.00
#
_symmetry.space_group_name_H-M   'P 1'
#
loop_
_entity.id
_entity.type
_entity.pdbx_description
1 polymer ?
#
loop_
_entity_poly.entity_id
_entity_poly.type
_entity_poly.pdbx_seq_one_letter_code
_entity_poly.pdbx_strand_id
1 'polypeptide(L)'
;NTTGIQNTAMGLRSLRSNTTGENNVAIGAYALDAHESGSCNVAVGASSLELNTASNNTAVGGRSMTANTTGHSNVAVGKGALDANTEANQNTAIGTDALTTATTAGSNTAIGHDALCATTTGGQNNAFGDGAMNTNTIGCRNIAMGSSALFSNTEGLCNTALGHIAMYDNTTGDTNTAVGSSALENNTTASSNTAVGHNSLCVNTTGAENTAVGIATLRQNSTGTRNVAVGYLALTSNTTAAGNIAVGESALENNSTGSSNTAVGRKSLINNTTASNNTAVGFCTLTQQTTNGTHNTAVGANALRLNTTGTHNVAVGFAALDGNTEAVGNVAIGHAALNANTTGASNTAVGRQSMDANTTGASNTAVGNNSLGANTTGASNTAVGSGALFTNTTGEQNTSVGLNSMCKNTEGAS
;
A
#
# COMPACT_ATOMS: atom_id res chain seq x y z
N ASN A 1 -5.73 -54.12 -24.82
CA ASN A 1 -4.38 -54.22 -24.29
C ASN A 1 -3.63 -55.34 -25.02
N THR A 2 -2.55 -55.00 -25.70
CA THR A 2 -1.78 -56.00 -26.47
C THR A 2 -0.51 -56.44 -25.73
N THR A 3 0.29 -55.54 -25.24
CA THR A 3 1.55 -55.83 -24.56
C THR A 3 1.72 -55.06 -23.22
N GLY A 4 0.85 -54.11 -22.91
CA GLY A 4 0.92 -53.34 -21.65
C GLY A 4 0.70 -54.24 -20.42
N ILE A 5 1.48 -54.00 -19.38
CA ILE A 5 1.42 -54.77 -18.12
C ILE A 5 0.99 -53.93 -16.94
N GLN A 6 0.57 -54.54 -15.84
CA GLN A 6 0.24 -53.90 -14.57
C GLN A 6 -0.87 -52.85 -14.67
N ASN A 7 -1.86 -53.03 -15.54
CA ASN A 7 -3.00 -52.15 -15.69
C ASN A 7 -4.22 -52.65 -14.89
N THR A 8 -4.96 -51.75 -14.28
CA THR A 8 -6.24 -52.04 -13.59
C THR A 8 -7.37 -51.29 -14.32
N ALA A 9 -8.41 -52.01 -14.75
CA ALA A 9 -9.57 -51.46 -15.45
C ALA A 9 -10.88 -51.98 -14.83
N MET A 10 -11.80 -51.08 -14.46
CA MET A 10 -13.13 -51.41 -13.93
C MET A 10 -14.19 -50.43 -14.44
N GLY A 11 -15.12 -50.88 -15.26
CA GLY A 11 -16.20 -50.06 -15.81
C GLY A 11 -16.40 -50.24 -17.30
N LEU A 12 -17.53 -49.72 -17.81
CA LEU A 12 -17.85 -49.77 -19.24
C LEU A 12 -16.77 -49.01 -20.04
N ARG A 13 -16.10 -49.74 -21.00
CA ARG A 13 -15.09 -49.17 -21.88
C ARG A 13 -13.87 -48.54 -21.17
N SER A 14 -13.65 -48.87 -19.89
CA SER A 14 -12.43 -48.44 -19.20
C SER A 14 -11.17 -49.05 -19.83
N LEU A 15 -10.15 -48.24 -20.11
CA LEU A 15 -8.88 -48.60 -20.72
C LEU A 15 -9.04 -49.41 -22.03
N ARG A 16 -10.09 -49.14 -22.81
CA ARG A 16 -10.50 -49.93 -23.95
C ARG A 16 -9.44 -50.00 -25.05
N SER A 17 -8.85 -48.86 -25.40
CA SER A 17 -7.92 -48.71 -26.53
C SER A 17 -6.45 -48.98 -26.18
N ASN A 18 -6.13 -49.31 -24.93
CA ASN A 18 -4.74 -49.48 -24.50
C ASN A 18 -4.02 -50.60 -25.28
N THR A 19 -2.87 -50.29 -25.82
CA THR A 19 -2.03 -51.22 -26.55
C THR A 19 -0.75 -51.56 -25.79
N THR A 20 0.06 -50.56 -25.46
CA THR A 20 1.39 -50.72 -24.86
C THR A 20 1.54 -50.01 -23.51
N GLY A 21 0.58 -49.16 -23.09
CA GLY A 21 0.63 -48.41 -21.83
C GLY A 21 0.68 -49.30 -20.59
N GLU A 22 1.51 -48.96 -19.61
CA GLU A 22 1.77 -49.75 -18.41
C GLU A 22 1.40 -48.96 -17.12
N ASN A 23 1.13 -49.70 -16.04
CA ASN A 23 0.90 -49.11 -14.72
C ASN A 23 -0.27 -48.11 -14.68
N ASN A 24 -1.32 -48.30 -15.49
CA ASN A 24 -2.49 -47.42 -15.50
C ASN A 24 -3.62 -47.97 -14.62
N VAL A 25 -4.34 -47.08 -13.96
CA VAL A 25 -5.56 -47.38 -13.19
C VAL A 25 -6.72 -46.64 -13.82
N ALA A 26 -7.76 -47.37 -14.29
CA ALA A 26 -8.96 -46.81 -14.89
C ALA A 26 -10.21 -47.38 -14.21
N ILE A 27 -10.89 -46.57 -13.41
CA ILE A 27 -12.11 -46.98 -12.66
C ILE A 27 -13.25 -46.02 -13.00
N GLY A 28 -14.25 -46.52 -13.73
CA GLY A 28 -15.41 -45.71 -14.18
C GLY A 28 -15.74 -45.94 -15.65
N ALA A 29 -16.98 -45.61 -16.05
CA ALA A 29 -17.36 -45.69 -17.45
C ALA A 29 -16.54 -44.70 -18.29
N TYR A 30 -15.94 -45.14 -19.40
CA TYR A 30 -15.11 -44.34 -20.29
C TYR A 30 -13.79 -43.79 -19.68
N ALA A 31 -13.37 -44.24 -18.50
CA ALA A 31 -12.09 -43.84 -17.90
C ALA A 31 -10.94 -44.37 -18.81
N LEU A 32 -10.03 -43.47 -19.28
CA LEU A 32 -8.93 -43.78 -20.21
C LEU A 32 -9.40 -44.52 -21.48
N ASP A 33 -10.56 -44.19 -22.06
CA ASP A 33 -11.16 -44.92 -23.17
C ASP A 33 -10.30 -44.90 -24.44
N ALA A 34 -9.80 -43.74 -24.86
CA ALA A 34 -8.97 -43.56 -26.05
C ALA A 34 -7.47 -43.76 -25.80
N HIS A 35 -7.07 -44.18 -24.62
CA HIS A 35 -5.67 -44.30 -24.21
C HIS A 35 -4.96 -45.45 -24.96
N GLU A 36 -3.84 -45.16 -25.62
CA GLU A 36 -3.13 -46.14 -26.43
C GLU A 36 -1.79 -46.60 -25.80
N SER A 37 -0.92 -45.69 -25.40
CA SER A 37 0.47 -45.99 -25.05
C SER A 37 1.03 -45.29 -23.82
N GLY A 38 0.35 -44.33 -23.24
CA GLY A 38 0.82 -43.62 -22.03
C GLY A 38 0.90 -44.54 -20.80
N SER A 39 1.75 -44.21 -19.85
CA SER A 39 1.97 -45.02 -18.65
C SER A 39 1.82 -44.19 -17.35
N CYS A 40 1.59 -44.90 -16.25
CA CYS A 40 1.51 -44.30 -14.92
C CYS A 40 0.36 -43.29 -14.79
N ASN A 41 -0.80 -43.55 -15.39
CA ASN A 41 -1.97 -42.70 -15.26
C ASN A 41 -2.97 -43.30 -14.24
N VAL A 42 -3.63 -42.41 -13.47
CA VAL A 42 -4.73 -42.78 -12.56
C VAL A 42 -5.98 -42.04 -13.01
N ALA A 43 -7.02 -42.76 -13.43
CA ALA A 43 -8.31 -42.20 -13.81
C ALA A 43 -9.42 -42.86 -12.98
N VAL A 44 -10.07 -42.10 -12.10
CA VAL A 44 -11.16 -42.61 -11.26
C VAL A 44 -12.37 -41.69 -11.43
N GLY A 45 -13.41 -42.16 -12.10
CA GLY A 45 -14.62 -41.42 -12.40
C GLY A 45 -15.09 -41.60 -13.84
N ALA A 46 -16.38 -41.31 -14.10
CA ALA A 46 -16.90 -41.40 -15.47
C ALA A 46 -16.24 -40.35 -16.37
N SER A 47 -15.75 -40.76 -17.54
CA SER A 47 -15.03 -39.95 -18.53
C SER A 47 -13.78 -39.25 -17.99
N SER A 48 -13.15 -39.74 -16.93
CA SER A 48 -11.87 -39.22 -16.47
C SER A 48 -10.74 -39.60 -17.41
N LEU A 49 -9.91 -38.65 -17.86
CA LEU A 49 -8.83 -38.83 -18.84
C LEU A 49 -9.30 -39.56 -20.12
N GLU A 50 -10.52 -39.31 -20.57
CA GLU A 50 -11.15 -40.10 -21.67
C GLU A 50 -10.31 -40.09 -22.94
N LEU A 51 -9.76 -38.92 -23.34
CA LEU A 51 -8.99 -38.78 -24.61
C LEU A 51 -7.47 -38.85 -24.41
N ASN A 52 -6.98 -39.16 -23.21
CA ASN A 52 -5.57 -39.07 -22.85
C ASN A 52 -4.69 -40.06 -23.59
N THR A 53 -3.59 -39.61 -24.17
CA THR A 53 -2.53 -40.43 -24.74
C THR A 53 -1.19 -40.29 -24.00
N ALA A 54 -1.08 -39.35 -23.10
CA ALA A 54 0.13 -39.00 -22.34
C ALA A 54 0.31 -39.83 -21.06
N SER A 55 1.43 -39.61 -20.37
CA SER A 55 1.82 -40.29 -19.14
C SER A 55 1.76 -39.41 -17.89
N ASN A 56 1.78 -40.05 -16.73
CA ASN A 56 1.94 -39.39 -15.42
C ASN A 56 0.82 -38.44 -15.06
N ASN A 57 -0.42 -38.67 -15.46
CA ASN A 57 -1.57 -37.86 -15.08
C ASN A 57 -2.40 -38.57 -14.01
N THR A 58 -2.90 -37.80 -13.05
CA THR A 58 -3.86 -38.28 -12.04
C THR A 58 -5.16 -37.49 -12.15
N ALA A 59 -6.27 -38.19 -12.46
CA ALA A 59 -7.59 -37.60 -12.55
C ALA A 59 -8.59 -38.40 -11.69
N VAL A 60 -9.18 -37.72 -10.70
CA VAL A 60 -10.17 -38.28 -9.78
C VAL A 60 -11.42 -37.38 -9.77
N GLY A 61 -12.51 -37.89 -10.31
CA GLY A 61 -13.78 -37.18 -10.43
C GLY A 61 -14.41 -37.35 -11.83
N GLY A 62 -15.73 -37.20 -11.92
CA GLY A 62 -16.42 -37.23 -13.20
C GLY A 62 -15.94 -36.10 -14.12
N ARG A 63 -15.58 -36.44 -15.37
CA ARG A 63 -15.07 -35.45 -16.34
C ARG A 63 -13.81 -34.71 -15.92
N SER A 64 -12.98 -35.24 -15.05
CA SER A 64 -11.67 -34.67 -14.76
C SER A 64 -10.70 -34.94 -15.92
N MET A 65 -10.08 -33.91 -16.49
CA MET A 65 -9.18 -33.95 -17.64
C MET A 65 -9.75 -34.70 -18.86
N THR A 66 -11.04 -34.55 -19.16
CA THR A 66 -11.69 -35.29 -20.25
C THR A 66 -11.00 -35.06 -21.60
N ALA A 67 -10.66 -33.82 -21.93
CA ALA A 67 -10.10 -33.40 -23.20
C ALA A 67 -8.57 -33.60 -23.31
N ASN A 68 -7.89 -34.07 -22.26
CA ASN A 68 -6.44 -34.16 -22.27
C ASN A 68 -5.95 -35.12 -23.38
N THR A 69 -5.04 -34.61 -24.20
CA THR A 69 -4.44 -35.44 -25.25
C THR A 69 -2.96 -35.73 -24.96
N THR A 70 -2.10 -34.73 -25.06
CA THR A 70 -0.65 -34.83 -24.89
C THR A 70 -0.11 -34.23 -23.60
N GLY A 71 -0.98 -33.56 -22.80
CA GLY A 71 -0.60 -32.97 -21.51
C GLY A 71 -0.18 -34.06 -20.51
N HIS A 72 0.95 -33.86 -19.83
CA HIS A 72 1.52 -34.81 -18.88
C HIS A 72 1.83 -34.19 -17.51
N SER A 73 1.97 -35.05 -16.49
CA SER A 73 2.33 -34.64 -15.14
C SER A 73 1.29 -33.66 -14.49
N ASN A 74 0.02 -33.86 -14.81
CA ASN A 74 -1.08 -33.08 -14.24
C ASN A 74 -1.79 -33.87 -13.14
N VAL A 75 -2.29 -33.17 -12.15
CA VAL A 75 -3.16 -33.68 -11.06
C VAL A 75 -4.49 -32.95 -11.13
N ALA A 76 -5.59 -33.67 -11.31
CA ALA A 76 -6.94 -33.14 -11.29
C ALA A 76 -7.83 -33.95 -10.33
N VAL A 77 -8.32 -33.33 -9.29
CA VAL A 77 -9.21 -33.95 -8.29
C VAL A 77 -10.45 -33.08 -8.12
N GLY A 78 -11.58 -33.57 -8.60
CA GLY A 78 -12.85 -32.87 -8.60
C GLY A 78 -13.62 -33.07 -9.90
N LYS A 79 -14.93 -32.88 -9.86
CA LYS A 79 -15.74 -32.89 -11.07
C LYS A 79 -15.32 -31.73 -11.98
N GLY A 80 -15.04 -31.99 -13.27
CA GLY A 80 -14.69 -30.96 -14.23
C GLY A 80 -13.31 -30.31 -14.01
N ALA A 81 -12.51 -30.79 -13.06
CA ALA A 81 -11.17 -30.25 -12.85
C ALA A 81 -10.29 -30.49 -14.09
N LEU A 82 -9.67 -29.46 -14.67
CA LEU A 82 -8.88 -29.49 -15.90
C LEU A 82 -9.62 -30.11 -17.12
N ASP A 83 -10.95 -29.95 -17.19
CA ASP A 83 -11.76 -30.65 -18.22
C ASP A 83 -11.31 -30.32 -19.66
N ALA A 84 -11.00 -29.05 -19.95
CA ALA A 84 -10.58 -28.63 -21.30
C ALA A 84 -9.08 -28.76 -21.59
N ASN A 85 -8.27 -29.30 -20.69
CA ASN A 85 -6.83 -29.41 -20.91
C ASN A 85 -6.54 -30.29 -22.11
N THR A 86 -5.74 -29.79 -23.05
CA THR A 86 -5.32 -30.56 -24.20
C THR A 86 -3.83 -30.92 -24.17
N GLU A 87 -2.97 -29.91 -23.98
CA GLU A 87 -1.51 -30.05 -24.11
C GLU A 87 -0.74 -29.54 -22.90
N ALA A 88 -1.42 -28.87 -21.96
CA ALA A 88 -0.73 -28.27 -20.84
C ALA A 88 -0.18 -29.27 -19.82
N ASN A 89 0.95 -28.93 -19.22
CA ASN A 89 1.71 -29.80 -18.33
C ASN A 89 1.85 -29.18 -16.92
N GLN A 90 2.10 -30.06 -15.95
CA GLN A 90 2.49 -29.69 -14.60
C GLN A 90 1.44 -28.82 -13.88
N ASN A 91 0.16 -29.02 -14.15
CA ASN A 91 -0.92 -28.36 -13.42
C ASN A 91 -1.39 -29.22 -12.25
N THR A 92 -1.76 -28.56 -11.16
CA THR A 92 -2.47 -29.17 -10.03
C THR A 92 -3.82 -28.47 -9.86
N ALA A 93 -4.92 -29.18 -10.11
CA ALA A 93 -6.28 -28.67 -9.97
C ALA A 93 -7.05 -29.53 -8.96
N ILE A 94 -7.43 -28.97 -7.84
CA ILE A 94 -8.17 -29.67 -6.76
C ILE A 94 -9.41 -28.84 -6.40
N GLY A 95 -10.57 -29.33 -6.78
CA GLY A 95 -11.86 -28.67 -6.57
C GLY A 95 -12.78 -28.88 -7.77
N THR A 96 -14.08 -28.74 -7.56
CA THR A 96 -15.05 -28.73 -8.67
C THR A 96 -14.75 -27.55 -9.58
N ASP A 97 -14.66 -27.81 -10.87
CA ASP A 97 -14.41 -26.85 -11.94
C ASP A 97 -13.13 -26.00 -11.77
N ALA A 98 -12.15 -26.49 -10.96
CA ALA A 98 -10.83 -25.88 -10.87
C ALA A 98 -10.08 -25.99 -12.21
N LEU A 99 -9.56 -24.87 -12.73
CA LEU A 99 -8.77 -24.78 -13.96
C LEU A 99 -9.51 -25.36 -15.19
N THR A 100 -10.83 -25.23 -15.23
CA THR A 100 -11.69 -25.94 -16.19
C THR A 100 -11.40 -25.59 -17.63
N THR A 101 -11.11 -24.32 -17.98
CA THR A 101 -10.93 -23.86 -19.37
C THR A 101 -9.48 -23.87 -19.84
N ALA A 102 -8.53 -24.29 -19.02
CA ALA A 102 -7.11 -24.32 -19.38
C ALA A 102 -6.85 -25.30 -20.53
N THR A 103 -6.40 -24.78 -21.66
CA THR A 103 -6.06 -25.63 -22.84
C THR A 103 -4.56 -25.88 -22.93
N THR A 104 -3.76 -24.82 -22.91
CA THR A 104 -2.30 -24.85 -23.02
C THR A 104 -1.57 -24.21 -21.84
N ALA A 105 -2.30 -23.71 -20.85
CA ALA A 105 -1.78 -23.05 -19.65
C ALA A 105 -1.09 -24.05 -18.71
N GLY A 106 0.23 -23.99 -18.56
CA GLY A 106 1.01 -24.92 -17.74
C GLY A 106 1.53 -24.35 -16.43
N SER A 107 1.93 -25.26 -15.53
CA SER A 107 2.54 -24.93 -14.23
C SER A 107 1.63 -24.11 -13.30
N ASN A 108 0.33 -24.32 -13.33
CA ASN A 108 -0.62 -23.68 -12.44
C ASN A 108 -0.99 -24.58 -11.26
N THR A 109 -1.23 -24.00 -10.12
CA THR A 109 -1.83 -24.65 -8.94
C THR A 109 -3.16 -23.99 -8.63
N ALA A 110 -4.27 -24.73 -8.75
CA ALA A 110 -5.61 -24.27 -8.45
C ALA A 110 -6.25 -25.19 -7.40
N ILE A 111 -6.49 -24.67 -6.21
CA ILE A 111 -7.10 -25.42 -5.11
C ILE A 111 -8.31 -24.64 -4.58
N GLY A 112 -9.50 -25.15 -4.85
CA GLY A 112 -10.78 -24.53 -4.50
C GLY A 112 -11.79 -24.69 -5.61
N HIS A 113 -13.08 -24.57 -5.30
CA HIS A 113 -14.15 -24.50 -6.29
C HIS A 113 -13.92 -23.28 -7.19
N ASP A 114 -14.00 -23.44 -8.51
CA ASP A 114 -13.82 -22.39 -9.51
C ASP A 114 -12.47 -21.62 -9.43
N ALA A 115 -11.46 -22.16 -8.76
CA ALA A 115 -10.12 -21.54 -8.76
C ALA A 115 -9.51 -21.60 -10.18
N LEU A 116 -9.05 -20.43 -10.72
CA LEU A 116 -8.51 -20.30 -12.07
C LEU A 116 -9.44 -20.80 -13.19
N CYS A 117 -10.75 -20.76 -12.97
CA CYS A 117 -11.75 -21.38 -13.85
C CYS A 117 -11.64 -20.89 -15.30
N ALA A 118 -11.47 -19.59 -15.55
CA ALA A 118 -11.42 -19.00 -16.88
C ALA A 118 -10.02 -18.96 -17.52
N THR A 119 -9.00 -19.55 -16.91
CA THR A 119 -7.63 -19.52 -17.44
C THR A 119 -7.53 -20.26 -18.76
N THR A 120 -7.01 -19.60 -19.80
CA THR A 120 -6.82 -20.23 -21.13
C THR A 120 -5.35 -20.55 -21.42
N THR A 121 -4.48 -19.53 -21.39
CA THR A 121 -3.05 -19.64 -21.69
C THR A 121 -2.13 -19.12 -20.58
N GLY A 122 -2.69 -18.48 -19.54
CA GLY A 122 -1.93 -17.95 -18.40
C GLY A 122 -1.25 -19.06 -17.60
N GLY A 123 0.07 -19.00 -17.42
CA GLY A 123 0.85 -20.01 -16.71
C GLY A 123 1.51 -19.52 -15.42
N GLN A 124 1.98 -20.47 -14.61
CA GLN A 124 2.72 -20.20 -13.36
C GLN A 124 1.91 -19.44 -12.31
N ASN A 125 0.60 -19.63 -12.27
CA ASN A 125 -0.27 -19.02 -11.25
C ASN A 125 -0.53 -20.01 -10.10
N ASN A 126 -0.67 -19.47 -8.90
CA ASN A 126 -1.03 -20.21 -7.70
C ASN A 126 -2.30 -19.63 -7.07
N ALA A 127 -3.40 -20.37 -7.12
CA ALA A 127 -4.70 -19.98 -6.59
C ALA A 127 -5.16 -20.96 -5.50
N PHE A 128 -5.43 -20.45 -4.29
CA PHE A 128 -5.91 -21.22 -3.15
C PHE A 128 -7.15 -20.53 -2.56
N GLY A 129 -8.30 -21.08 -2.78
CA GLY A 129 -9.57 -20.55 -2.27
C GLY A 129 -10.69 -20.66 -3.28
N ASP A 130 -11.92 -20.61 -2.80
CA ASP A 130 -13.12 -20.56 -3.63
C ASP A 130 -13.08 -19.30 -4.50
N GLY A 131 -13.20 -19.45 -5.83
CA GLY A 131 -13.15 -18.34 -6.77
C GLY A 131 -11.83 -17.57 -6.85
N ALA A 132 -10.73 -18.06 -6.28
CA ALA A 132 -9.43 -17.40 -6.41
C ALA A 132 -8.99 -17.33 -7.88
N MET A 133 -8.69 -16.10 -8.39
CA MET A 133 -8.36 -15.83 -9.80
C MET A 133 -9.37 -16.40 -10.80
N ASN A 134 -10.65 -16.39 -10.45
CA ASN A 134 -11.70 -17.03 -11.25
C ASN A 134 -11.69 -16.61 -12.72
N THR A 135 -11.56 -15.30 -13.02
CA THR A 135 -11.64 -14.77 -14.39
C THR A 135 -10.28 -14.57 -15.06
N ASN A 136 -9.19 -15.06 -14.48
CA ASN A 136 -7.88 -14.96 -15.08
C ASN A 136 -7.87 -15.66 -16.47
N THR A 137 -7.43 -14.96 -17.51
CA THR A 137 -7.37 -15.54 -18.88
C THR A 137 -5.94 -15.81 -19.32
N ILE A 138 -5.13 -14.77 -19.41
CA ILE A 138 -3.74 -14.84 -19.88
C ILE A 138 -2.72 -14.37 -18.84
N GLY A 139 -3.19 -13.83 -17.70
CA GLY A 139 -2.32 -13.38 -16.61
C GLY A 139 -1.41 -14.48 -16.09
N CYS A 140 -0.13 -14.16 -15.83
CA CYS A 140 0.91 -15.11 -15.45
C CYS A 140 1.62 -14.72 -14.15
N ARG A 141 2.16 -15.73 -13.44
CA ARG A 141 2.99 -15.54 -12.25
C ARG A 141 2.28 -14.82 -11.11
N ASN A 142 0.98 -15.03 -10.98
CA ASN A 142 0.20 -14.45 -9.90
C ASN A 142 0.04 -15.44 -8.74
N ILE A 143 -0.05 -14.93 -7.53
CA ILE A 143 -0.37 -15.68 -6.32
C ILE A 143 -1.66 -15.11 -5.71
N ALA A 144 -2.67 -15.94 -5.53
CA ALA A 144 -3.92 -15.60 -4.86
C ALA A 144 -4.25 -16.63 -3.79
N MET A 145 -4.33 -16.20 -2.54
CA MET A 145 -4.69 -17.07 -1.40
C MET A 145 -5.81 -16.43 -0.58
N GLY A 146 -6.98 -16.98 -0.66
CA GLY A 146 -8.21 -16.50 -0.02
C GLY A 146 -9.41 -16.62 -0.93
N SER A 147 -10.61 -16.69 -0.37
CA SER A 147 -11.83 -16.67 -1.18
C SER A 147 -11.90 -15.38 -1.99
N SER A 148 -12.11 -15.52 -3.29
CA SER A 148 -12.18 -14.43 -4.26
C SER A 148 -10.97 -13.50 -4.28
N ALA A 149 -9.80 -13.95 -3.85
CA ALA A 149 -8.56 -13.19 -4.02
C ALA A 149 -8.21 -13.09 -5.52
N LEU A 150 -7.91 -11.87 -5.98
CA LEU A 150 -7.56 -11.55 -7.38
C LEU A 150 -8.63 -12.05 -8.38
N PHE A 151 -9.90 -11.99 -7.97
CA PHE A 151 -11.02 -12.61 -8.69
C PHE A 151 -11.14 -12.15 -10.14
N SER A 152 -11.13 -10.83 -10.38
CA SER A 152 -11.40 -10.20 -11.68
C SER A 152 -10.16 -10.09 -12.58
N ASN A 153 -9.00 -10.63 -12.18
CA ASN A 153 -7.78 -10.52 -12.97
C ASN A 153 -7.97 -11.19 -14.34
N THR A 154 -7.68 -10.48 -15.40
CA THR A 154 -7.72 -11.04 -16.77
C THR A 154 -6.34 -11.21 -17.35
N GLU A 155 -5.53 -10.15 -17.32
CA GLU A 155 -4.22 -10.08 -17.98
C GLU A 155 -3.07 -9.72 -17.02
N GLY A 156 -3.39 -9.23 -15.80
CA GLY A 156 -2.39 -8.74 -14.83
C GLY A 156 -1.33 -9.78 -14.49
N LEU A 157 -0.08 -9.33 -14.36
CA LEU A 157 1.11 -10.16 -14.19
C LEU A 157 1.79 -9.93 -12.84
N CYS A 158 2.39 -10.96 -12.26
CA CYS A 158 3.26 -10.86 -11.08
C CYS A 158 2.59 -10.22 -9.86
N ASN A 159 1.29 -10.43 -9.67
CA ASN A 159 0.56 -9.93 -8.52
C ASN A 159 0.55 -10.95 -7.38
N THR A 160 0.57 -10.46 -6.14
CA THR A 160 0.44 -11.27 -4.92
C THR A 160 -0.75 -10.77 -4.11
N ALA A 161 -1.79 -11.60 -3.96
CA ALA A 161 -3.01 -11.31 -3.21
C ALA A 161 -3.23 -12.37 -2.12
N LEU A 162 -3.08 -11.98 -0.85
CA LEU A 162 -3.27 -12.86 0.31
C LEU A 162 -4.36 -12.29 1.22
N GLY A 163 -5.53 -12.88 1.23
CA GLY A 163 -6.67 -12.47 2.04
C GLY A 163 -7.99 -12.57 1.29
N HIS A 164 -9.10 -12.61 2.03
CA HIS A 164 -10.44 -12.56 1.46
C HIS A 164 -10.62 -11.29 0.64
N ILE A 165 -11.05 -11.40 -0.64
CA ILE A 165 -11.24 -10.31 -1.60
C ILE A 165 -10.04 -9.34 -1.73
N ALA A 166 -8.82 -9.80 -1.44
CA ALA A 166 -7.62 -9.02 -1.74
C ALA A 166 -7.46 -8.86 -3.26
N MET A 167 -7.28 -7.62 -3.76
CA MET A 167 -7.23 -7.27 -5.19
C MET A 167 -8.41 -7.78 -6.03
N TYR A 168 -9.60 -7.78 -5.46
CA TYR A 168 -10.78 -8.38 -6.10
C TYR A 168 -11.03 -7.87 -7.52
N ASP A 169 -11.01 -6.56 -7.76
CA ASP A 169 -11.33 -5.91 -9.04
C ASP A 169 -10.13 -5.72 -9.98
N ASN A 170 -8.94 -6.22 -9.64
CA ASN A 170 -7.78 -6.07 -10.52
C ASN A 170 -8.03 -6.75 -11.87
N THR A 171 -7.84 -6.04 -12.96
CA THR A 171 -8.01 -6.57 -14.32
C THR A 171 -6.66 -6.73 -15.05
N THR A 172 -5.93 -5.63 -15.21
CA THR A 172 -4.67 -5.57 -15.96
C THR A 172 -3.50 -4.99 -15.16
N GLY A 173 -3.73 -4.61 -13.90
CA GLY A 173 -2.65 -4.07 -13.05
C GLY A 173 -1.59 -5.12 -12.74
N ASP A 174 -0.31 -4.73 -12.83
CA ASP A 174 0.85 -5.59 -12.66
C ASP A 174 1.64 -5.32 -11.38
N THR A 175 2.36 -6.32 -10.90
CA THR A 175 3.37 -6.17 -9.84
C THR A 175 2.84 -5.57 -8.54
N ASN A 176 1.57 -5.82 -8.22
CA ASN A 176 0.97 -5.37 -6.97
C ASN A 176 1.11 -6.43 -5.87
N THR A 177 1.27 -5.99 -4.64
CA THR A 177 1.25 -6.84 -3.44
C THR A 177 0.13 -6.41 -2.51
N ALA A 178 -0.83 -7.29 -2.25
CA ALA A 178 -1.94 -7.08 -1.32
C ALA A 178 -1.97 -8.19 -0.27
N VAL A 179 -1.79 -7.83 0.98
CA VAL A 179 -1.82 -8.77 2.11
C VAL A 179 -2.79 -8.26 3.17
N GLY A 180 -3.91 -8.93 3.30
CA GLY A 180 -5.00 -8.56 4.21
C GLY A 180 -6.37 -8.60 3.53
N SER A 181 -7.43 -8.77 4.30
CA SER A 181 -8.79 -8.71 3.77
C SER A 181 -9.06 -7.32 3.17
N SER A 182 -9.62 -7.28 1.96
CA SER A 182 -9.90 -6.04 1.22
C SER A 182 -8.68 -5.14 0.95
N ALA A 183 -7.47 -5.66 1.02
CA ALA A 183 -6.29 -4.92 0.59
C ALA A 183 -6.31 -4.76 -0.95
N LEU A 184 -6.17 -3.50 -1.46
CA LEU A 184 -6.27 -3.18 -2.90
C LEU A 184 -7.55 -3.72 -3.57
N GLU A 185 -8.65 -3.84 -2.84
CA GLU A 185 -9.87 -4.47 -3.33
C GLU A 185 -10.33 -3.94 -4.69
N ASN A 186 -10.44 -2.61 -4.84
CA ASN A 186 -10.98 -1.97 -6.03
C ASN A 186 -9.89 -1.58 -7.07
N ASN A 187 -8.68 -2.09 -6.93
CA ASN A 187 -7.62 -1.82 -7.92
C ASN A 187 -8.04 -2.39 -9.28
N THR A 188 -8.00 -1.59 -10.32
CA THR A 188 -8.38 -2.07 -11.66
C THR A 188 -7.16 -2.24 -12.57
N THR A 189 -6.46 -1.16 -12.85
CA THR A 189 -5.35 -1.13 -13.81
C THR A 189 -4.04 -0.61 -13.22
N ALA A 190 -4.06 -0.18 -11.95
CA ALA A 190 -2.87 0.38 -11.34
C ALA A 190 -1.83 -0.70 -11.02
N SER A 191 -0.55 -0.31 -11.17
CA SER A 191 0.60 -1.21 -10.99
C SER A 191 1.54 -0.72 -9.90
N SER A 192 2.39 -1.64 -9.42
CA SER A 192 3.47 -1.34 -8.47
C SER A 192 3.00 -0.80 -7.12
N ASN A 193 1.84 -1.24 -6.64
CA ASN A 193 1.34 -0.89 -5.32
C ASN A 193 1.67 -1.98 -4.29
N THR A 194 1.99 -1.58 -3.07
CA THR A 194 2.13 -2.48 -1.91
C THR A 194 1.10 -2.10 -0.85
N ALA A 195 0.19 -3.00 -0.53
CA ALA A 195 -0.84 -2.83 0.49
C ALA A 195 -0.80 -3.98 1.50
N VAL A 196 -0.46 -3.69 2.73
CA VAL A 196 -0.39 -4.67 3.82
C VAL A 196 -1.25 -4.21 4.98
N GLY A 197 -2.34 -4.92 5.23
CA GLY A 197 -3.30 -4.61 6.29
C GLY A 197 -4.75 -4.63 5.80
N HIS A 198 -5.68 -4.81 6.72
CA HIS A 198 -7.11 -4.76 6.42
C HIS A 198 -7.51 -3.39 5.85
N ASN A 199 -8.22 -3.38 4.71
CA ASN A 199 -8.66 -2.17 4.01
C ASN A 199 -7.51 -1.20 3.62
N SER A 200 -6.26 -1.65 3.49
CA SER A 200 -5.19 -0.79 2.97
C SER A 200 -5.35 -0.60 1.46
N LEU A 201 -5.28 0.66 0.97
CA LEU A 201 -5.52 1.03 -0.44
C LEU A 201 -6.82 0.46 -1.02
N CYS A 202 -7.84 0.25 -0.19
CA CYS A 202 -9.06 -0.46 -0.57
C CYS A 202 -9.78 0.18 -1.78
N VAL A 203 -9.87 1.51 -1.84
CA VAL A 203 -10.61 2.25 -2.90
C VAL A 203 -9.72 2.63 -4.09
N ASN A 204 -8.45 2.23 -4.10
CA ASN A 204 -7.54 2.57 -5.20
C ASN A 204 -8.04 1.98 -6.53
N THR A 205 -8.09 2.78 -7.56
CA THR A 205 -8.48 2.33 -8.91
C THR A 205 -7.31 2.36 -9.90
N THR A 206 -6.72 3.54 -10.09
CA THR A 206 -5.64 3.77 -11.06
C THR A 206 -4.38 4.41 -10.46
N GLY A 207 -4.37 4.66 -9.15
CA GLY A 207 -3.20 5.20 -8.46
C GLY A 207 -2.06 4.18 -8.35
N ALA A 208 -0.90 4.48 -8.92
CA ALA A 208 0.25 3.59 -8.98
C ALA A 208 1.38 3.98 -8.01
N GLU A 209 2.29 3.05 -7.78
CA GLU A 209 3.53 3.29 -7.01
C GLU A 209 3.27 3.72 -5.55
N ASN A 210 2.18 3.25 -4.93
CA ASN A 210 1.88 3.55 -3.54
C ASN A 210 2.32 2.41 -2.60
N THR A 211 2.78 2.78 -1.40
CA THR A 211 3.08 1.85 -0.32
C THR A 211 2.19 2.14 0.88
N ALA A 212 1.36 1.19 1.29
CA ALA A 212 0.44 1.31 2.41
C ALA A 212 0.60 0.12 3.36
N VAL A 213 1.08 0.36 4.57
CA VAL A 213 1.30 -0.69 5.58
C VAL A 213 0.59 -0.31 6.88
N GLY A 214 -0.46 -1.04 7.22
CA GLY A 214 -1.29 -0.82 8.40
C GLY A 214 -2.79 -0.88 8.07
N ILE A 215 -3.63 -0.92 9.09
CA ILE A 215 -5.09 -0.96 8.92
C ILE A 215 -5.58 0.39 8.39
N ALA A 216 -6.40 0.35 7.33
CA ALA A 216 -7.04 1.50 6.69
C ALA A 216 -6.05 2.60 6.24
N THR A 217 -4.80 2.26 5.97
CA THR A 217 -3.82 3.17 5.36
C THR A 217 -4.17 3.46 3.91
N LEU A 218 -4.08 4.74 3.50
CA LEU A 218 -4.43 5.18 2.14
C LEU A 218 -5.80 4.65 1.66
N ARG A 219 -6.72 4.41 2.58
CA ARG A 219 -7.97 3.70 2.29
C ARG A 219 -8.79 4.36 1.18
N GLN A 220 -8.90 5.70 1.17
CA GLN A 220 -9.72 6.44 0.21
C GLN A 220 -8.94 6.88 -1.05
N ASN A 221 -7.68 6.47 -1.18
CA ASN A 221 -6.91 6.81 -2.37
C ASN A 221 -7.57 6.23 -3.62
N SER A 222 -7.91 7.07 -4.56
CA SER A 222 -8.50 6.61 -5.84
C SER A 222 -7.47 6.64 -6.97
N THR A 223 -6.82 7.78 -7.17
CA THR A 223 -5.87 8.00 -8.28
C THR A 223 -4.53 8.58 -7.84
N GLY A 224 -4.35 8.87 -6.55
CA GLY A 224 -3.10 9.39 -6.01
C GLY A 224 -1.93 8.41 -6.21
N THR A 225 -0.74 8.93 -6.51
CA THR A 225 0.45 8.13 -6.86
C THR A 225 1.64 8.43 -5.96
N ARG A 226 2.58 7.47 -5.84
CA ARG A 226 3.85 7.67 -5.13
C ARG A 226 3.71 8.11 -3.67
N ASN A 227 2.67 7.65 -3.01
CA ASN A 227 2.48 7.91 -1.59
C ASN A 227 3.05 6.76 -0.75
N VAL A 228 3.66 7.10 0.37
CA VAL A 228 4.12 6.13 1.37
C VAL A 228 3.34 6.37 2.66
N ALA A 229 2.57 5.39 3.11
CA ALA A 229 1.79 5.45 4.34
C ALA A 229 2.06 4.22 5.21
N VAL A 230 2.55 4.43 6.43
CA VAL A 230 2.87 3.36 7.38
C VAL A 230 2.28 3.71 8.75
N GLY A 231 1.33 2.90 9.22
CA GLY A 231 0.67 3.09 10.52
C GLY A 231 -0.85 3.03 10.42
N TYR A 232 -1.51 2.85 11.54
CA TYR A 232 -2.97 2.87 11.63
C TYR A 232 -3.53 4.22 11.15
N LEU A 233 -4.46 4.23 10.19
CA LEU A 233 -5.10 5.40 9.60
C LEU A 233 -4.14 6.43 8.95
N ALA A 234 -2.89 6.07 8.68
CA ALA A 234 -1.99 6.99 7.98
C ALA A 234 -2.52 7.29 6.56
N LEU A 235 -2.63 8.57 6.22
CA LEU A 235 -3.09 9.08 4.92
C LEU A 235 -4.47 8.54 4.47
N THR A 236 -5.34 8.22 5.44
CA THR A 236 -6.63 7.52 5.17
C THR A 236 -7.53 8.25 4.18
N SER A 237 -7.61 9.58 4.28
CA SER A 237 -8.54 10.40 3.47
C SER A 237 -7.96 10.85 2.12
N ASN A 238 -6.74 10.44 1.77
CA ASN A 238 -6.12 10.81 0.50
C ASN A 238 -6.97 10.34 -0.67
N THR A 239 -7.25 11.20 -1.62
CA THR A 239 -8.03 10.83 -2.81
C THR A 239 -7.17 10.84 -4.07
N THR A 240 -6.59 11.99 -4.40
CA THR A 240 -5.85 12.21 -5.65
C THR A 240 -4.43 12.72 -5.45
N ALA A 241 -4.07 13.05 -4.22
CA ALA A 241 -2.77 13.64 -3.92
C ALA A 241 -1.60 12.67 -4.15
N ALA A 242 -0.46 13.21 -4.50
CA ALA A 242 0.73 12.43 -4.85
C ALA A 242 1.97 12.84 -4.05
N GLY A 243 2.90 11.90 -3.91
CA GLY A 243 4.22 12.17 -3.34
C GLY A 243 4.22 12.48 -1.84
N ASN A 244 3.22 12.02 -1.09
CA ASN A 244 3.17 12.19 0.36
C ASN A 244 3.88 11.05 1.09
N ILE A 245 4.55 11.37 2.20
CA ILE A 245 5.12 10.41 3.14
C ILE A 245 4.42 10.58 4.48
N ALA A 246 3.73 9.55 4.96
CA ALA A 246 3.03 9.51 6.24
C ALA A 246 3.46 8.29 7.05
N VAL A 247 4.21 8.49 8.13
CA VAL A 247 4.68 7.42 9.00
C VAL A 247 4.27 7.69 10.44
N GLY A 248 3.37 6.88 10.97
CA GLY A 248 2.83 7.00 12.31
C GLY A 248 1.31 6.89 12.33
N GLU A 249 0.74 6.56 13.50
CA GLU A 249 -0.71 6.56 13.72
C GLU A 249 -1.30 7.93 13.36
N SER A 250 -2.30 7.94 12.47
CA SER A 250 -3.02 9.15 12.04
C SER A 250 -2.11 10.26 11.44
N ALA A 251 -0.92 9.92 10.92
CA ALA A 251 -0.12 10.88 10.18
C ALA A 251 -0.82 11.23 8.85
N LEU A 252 -1.01 12.54 8.55
CA LEU A 252 -1.74 13.05 7.38
C LEU A 252 -3.16 12.46 7.21
N GLU A 253 -3.82 12.06 8.28
CA GLU A 253 -5.09 11.33 8.23
C GLU A 253 -6.15 11.99 7.35
N ASN A 254 -6.34 13.31 7.49
CA ASN A 254 -7.38 14.06 6.80
C ASN A 254 -6.93 14.68 5.45
N ASN A 255 -5.71 14.39 5.00
CA ASN A 255 -5.22 14.91 3.73
C ASN A 255 -6.04 14.36 2.56
N SER A 256 -6.60 15.23 1.75
CA SER A 256 -7.38 14.83 0.57
C SER A 256 -6.62 15.04 -0.73
N THR A 257 -6.13 16.26 -0.98
CA THR A 257 -5.49 16.65 -2.25
C THR A 257 -4.13 17.33 -2.06
N GLY A 258 -3.68 17.56 -0.82
CA GLY A 258 -2.36 18.14 -0.53
C GLY A 258 -1.23 17.19 -0.93
N SER A 259 -0.29 17.64 -1.72
CA SER A 259 0.79 16.81 -2.29
C SER A 259 2.17 17.18 -1.71
N SER A 260 3.13 16.26 -1.84
CA SER A 260 4.53 16.50 -1.45
C SER A 260 4.70 16.88 0.04
N ASN A 261 3.89 16.31 0.92
CA ASN A 261 4.03 16.48 2.35
C ASN A 261 4.80 15.31 2.97
N THR A 262 5.64 15.60 3.95
CA THR A 262 6.31 14.60 4.78
C THR A 262 5.82 14.72 6.21
N ALA A 263 5.16 13.68 6.73
CA ALA A 263 4.66 13.60 8.09
C ALA A 263 5.21 12.34 8.78
N VAL A 264 6.09 12.51 9.72
CA VAL A 264 6.68 11.39 10.48
C VAL A 264 6.42 11.61 11.97
N GLY A 265 5.61 10.76 12.55
CA GLY A 265 5.22 10.82 13.95
C GLY A 265 3.70 10.74 14.12
N ARG A 266 3.26 10.26 15.28
CA ARG A 266 1.84 10.16 15.62
C ARG A 266 1.16 11.53 15.51
N LYS A 267 0.06 11.61 14.74
CA LYS A 267 -0.76 12.82 14.51
C LYS A 267 0.01 14.00 13.90
N SER A 268 1.13 13.78 13.21
CA SER A 268 1.77 14.82 12.42
C SER A 268 0.90 15.19 11.21
N LEU A 269 0.69 16.50 10.96
CA LEU A 269 -0.18 17.04 9.89
C LEU A 269 -1.59 16.42 9.85
N ILE A 270 -2.13 15.99 10.98
CA ILE A 270 -3.39 15.22 11.02
C ILE A 270 -4.57 15.94 10.34
N ASN A 271 -4.70 17.27 10.52
CA ASN A 271 -5.81 18.05 9.96
C ASN A 271 -5.50 18.68 8.60
N ASN A 272 -4.34 18.39 8.01
CA ASN A 272 -4.03 18.87 6.66
C ASN A 272 -5.06 18.34 5.67
N THR A 273 -5.64 19.20 4.86
CA THR A 273 -6.60 18.76 3.83
C THR A 273 -6.05 18.96 2.42
N THR A 274 -5.59 20.17 2.08
CA THR A 274 -5.15 20.51 0.73
C THR A 274 -3.78 21.17 0.67
N ALA A 275 -3.19 21.55 1.84
CA ALA A 275 -1.89 22.20 1.85
C ALA A 275 -0.76 21.24 1.41
N SER A 276 0.22 21.77 0.71
CA SER A 276 1.30 21.01 0.07
C SER A 276 2.69 21.49 0.50
N ASN A 277 3.70 20.67 0.25
CA ASN A 277 5.12 21.01 0.48
C ASN A 277 5.48 21.28 1.95
N ASN A 278 4.87 20.56 2.88
CA ASN A 278 5.18 20.68 4.30
C ASN A 278 6.00 19.50 4.79
N THR A 279 6.92 19.76 5.71
CA THR A 279 7.68 18.73 6.42
C THR A 279 7.37 18.82 7.91
N ALA A 280 6.82 17.76 8.49
CA ALA A 280 6.45 17.63 9.89
C ALA A 280 7.04 16.35 10.49
N VAL A 281 8.01 16.47 11.38
CA VAL A 281 8.66 15.33 12.03
C VAL A 281 8.56 15.48 13.56
N GLY A 282 7.77 14.64 14.19
CA GLY A 282 7.57 14.64 15.63
C GLY A 282 6.11 14.37 16.02
N PHE A 283 5.87 14.14 17.30
CA PHE A 283 4.54 13.98 17.86
C PHE A 283 3.73 15.29 17.78
N CYS A 284 2.51 15.23 17.26
CA CYS A 284 1.60 16.39 17.17
C CYS A 284 2.22 17.62 16.48
N THR A 285 3.05 17.43 15.47
CA THR A 285 3.67 18.51 14.69
C THR A 285 2.71 19.00 13.61
N LEU A 286 2.55 20.34 13.43
CA LEU A 286 1.65 20.95 12.41
C LEU A 286 0.22 20.39 12.45
N THR A 287 -0.35 20.16 13.64
CA THR A 287 -1.65 19.46 13.76
C THR A 287 -2.85 20.26 13.27
N GLN A 288 -2.84 21.58 13.36
CA GLN A 288 -3.99 22.43 13.01
C GLN A 288 -3.93 22.98 11.57
N GLN A 289 -2.90 22.64 10.82
CA GLN A 289 -2.78 23.08 9.43
C GLN A 289 -3.92 22.51 8.59
N THR A 290 -4.53 23.34 7.74
CA THR A 290 -5.70 22.93 6.96
C THR A 290 -5.48 23.09 5.45
N THR A 291 -5.71 24.28 4.90
CA THR A 291 -5.79 24.47 3.43
C THR A 291 -4.63 25.24 2.82
N ASN A 292 -4.21 26.33 3.44
CA ASN A 292 -3.30 27.31 2.79
C ASN A 292 -1.89 27.33 3.39
N GLY A 293 -1.63 26.67 4.50
CA GLY A 293 -0.33 26.66 5.15
C GLY A 293 0.67 25.77 4.39
N THR A 294 1.42 26.32 3.49
CA THR A 294 2.37 25.59 2.64
C THR A 294 3.83 25.94 2.94
N HIS A 295 4.76 25.07 2.51
CA HIS A 295 6.21 25.31 2.63
C HIS A 295 6.70 25.50 4.08
N ASN A 296 6.09 24.83 5.04
CA ASN A 296 6.54 24.84 6.41
C ASN A 296 7.44 23.63 6.72
N THR A 297 8.47 23.87 7.52
CA THR A 297 9.33 22.81 8.07
C THR A 297 9.22 22.82 9.59
N ALA A 298 8.70 21.77 10.17
CA ALA A 298 8.53 21.60 11.61
C ALA A 298 9.16 20.29 12.08
N VAL A 299 10.14 20.35 12.96
CA VAL A 299 10.85 19.20 13.52
C VAL A 299 10.89 19.29 15.04
N GLY A 300 10.25 18.36 15.72
CA GLY A 300 10.14 18.32 17.18
C GLY A 300 8.70 18.17 17.65
N ALA A 301 8.48 17.60 18.82
CA ALA A 301 7.13 17.47 19.36
C ALA A 301 6.48 18.84 19.55
N ASN A 302 5.23 18.98 19.11
CA ASN A 302 4.44 20.22 19.14
C ASN A 302 5.05 21.41 18.35
N ALA A 303 6.04 21.21 17.47
CA ALA A 303 6.52 22.30 16.63
C ALA A 303 5.43 22.74 15.64
N LEU A 304 5.19 24.07 15.52
CA LEU A 304 4.14 24.68 14.67
C LEU A 304 2.74 24.07 14.89
N ARG A 305 2.43 23.61 16.10
CA ARG A 305 1.23 22.82 16.37
C ARG A 305 -0.08 23.53 16.01
N LEU A 306 -0.20 24.85 16.31
CA LEU A 306 -1.40 25.63 16.08
C LEU A 306 -1.45 26.35 14.73
N ASN A 307 -0.45 26.14 13.85
CA ASN A 307 -0.43 26.77 12.54
C ASN A 307 -1.64 26.39 11.70
N THR A 308 -2.38 27.37 11.22
CA THR A 308 -3.55 27.16 10.36
C THR A 308 -3.25 27.52 8.90
N THR A 309 -2.81 28.74 8.63
CA THR A 309 -2.57 29.26 7.28
C THR A 309 -1.16 29.85 7.08
N GLY A 310 -0.34 29.92 8.14
CA GLY A 310 1.03 30.44 8.04
C GLY A 310 1.89 29.63 7.09
N THR A 311 2.74 30.31 6.32
CA THR A 311 3.58 29.71 5.28
C THR A 311 5.06 30.04 5.44
N HIS A 312 5.94 29.22 4.85
CA HIS A 312 7.39 29.44 4.82
C HIS A 312 8.05 29.56 6.21
N ASN A 313 7.49 28.89 7.21
CA ASN A 313 8.05 28.88 8.55
C ASN A 313 8.98 27.67 8.76
N VAL A 314 10.05 27.87 9.51
CA VAL A 314 10.97 26.84 9.98
C VAL A 314 10.94 26.77 11.48
N ALA A 315 10.51 25.64 12.06
CA ALA A 315 10.45 25.41 13.50
C ALA A 315 11.20 24.11 13.85
N VAL A 316 12.28 24.21 14.59
CA VAL A 316 13.09 23.05 15.02
C VAL A 316 13.29 23.07 16.53
N GLY A 317 12.68 22.14 17.22
CA GLY A 317 12.73 22.00 18.67
C GLY A 317 11.38 21.70 19.28
N PHE A 318 11.36 21.24 20.53
CA PHE A 318 10.11 21.04 21.28
C PHE A 318 9.36 22.37 21.40
N ALA A 319 8.08 22.40 20.99
CA ALA A 319 7.20 23.56 21.03
C ALA A 319 7.80 24.84 20.37
N ALA A 320 8.71 24.71 19.41
CA ALA A 320 9.16 25.83 18.60
C ALA A 320 8.01 26.34 17.72
N LEU A 321 7.72 27.64 17.76
CA LEU A 321 6.64 28.30 17.02
C LEU A 321 5.25 27.68 17.27
N ASP A 322 5.02 27.11 18.45
CA ASP A 322 3.80 26.36 18.77
C ASP A 322 2.51 27.17 18.58
N GLY A 323 2.51 28.42 19.02
CA GLY A 323 1.36 29.34 18.97
C GLY A 323 1.08 29.97 17.61
N ASN A 324 1.94 29.75 16.60
CA ASN A 324 1.78 30.38 15.29
C ASN A 324 0.45 30.00 14.65
N THR A 325 -0.30 30.99 14.18
CA THR A 325 -1.57 30.73 13.48
C THR A 325 -1.47 31.08 12.00
N GLU A 326 -1.09 32.31 11.68
CA GLU A 326 -1.12 32.86 10.33
C GLU A 326 0.21 33.47 9.87
N ALA A 327 1.17 33.61 10.80
CA ALA A 327 2.43 34.28 10.49
C ALA A 327 3.28 33.56 9.43
N VAL A 328 4.05 34.36 8.70
CA VAL A 328 4.80 33.91 7.53
C VAL A 328 6.30 34.19 7.72
N GLY A 329 7.14 33.28 7.23
CA GLY A 329 8.57 33.51 7.09
C GLY A 329 9.36 33.55 8.40
N ASN A 330 8.90 32.89 9.45
CA ASN A 330 9.61 32.83 10.72
C ASN A 330 10.60 31.66 10.76
N VAL A 331 11.74 31.87 11.42
CA VAL A 331 12.72 30.84 11.75
C VAL A 331 12.82 30.72 13.27
N ALA A 332 12.43 29.58 13.84
CA ALA A 332 12.49 29.29 15.27
C ALA A 332 13.29 27.99 15.51
N ILE A 333 14.45 28.10 16.09
CA ILE A 333 15.35 26.95 16.37
C ILE A 333 15.68 26.93 17.87
N GLY A 334 15.19 25.93 18.57
CA GLY A 334 15.42 25.74 20.00
C GLY A 334 14.13 25.37 20.74
N HIS A 335 14.28 24.85 21.97
CA HIS A 335 13.14 24.58 22.85
C HIS A 335 12.35 25.85 23.11
N ALA A 336 11.06 25.85 22.77
CA ALA A 336 10.14 26.98 22.94
C ALA A 336 10.62 28.32 22.30
N ALA A 337 11.43 28.27 21.25
CA ALA A 337 11.76 29.47 20.47
C ALA A 337 10.51 29.98 19.76
N LEU A 338 10.22 31.29 19.86
CA LEU A 338 9.03 31.94 19.28
C LEU A 338 7.69 31.28 19.70
N ASN A 339 7.61 30.71 20.88
CA ASN A 339 6.50 29.82 21.27
C ASN A 339 5.11 30.54 21.22
N ALA A 340 4.99 31.74 21.72
CA ALA A 340 3.71 32.46 21.79
C ALA A 340 3.36 33.26 20.52
N ASN A 341 4.20 33.23 19.49
CA ASN A 341 3.97 34.03 18.28
C ASN A 341 2.67 33.58 17.58
N THR A 342 1.82 34.54 17.24
CA THR A 342 0.56 34.31 16.54
C THR A 342 0.60 34.78 15.09
N THR A 343 0.83 36.09 14.89
CA THR A 343 0.80 36.76 13.59
C THR A 343 2.08 37.54 13.26
N GLY A 344 3.06 37.59 14.17
CA GLY A 344 4.35 38.25 13.93
C GLY A 344 5.15 37.54 12.82
N ALA A 345 5.46 38.24 11.74
CA ALA A 345 6.12 37.69 10.58
C ALA A 345 7.62 38.03 10.51
N SER A 346 8.36 37.24 9.73
CA SER A 346 9.77 37.49 9.40
C SER A 346 10.70 37.60 10.64
N ASN A 347 10.43 36.86 11.68
CA ASN A 347 11.28 36.78 12.87
C ASN A 347 12.28 35.62 12.74
N THR A 348 13.49 35.83 13.27
CA THR A 348 14.53 34.81 13.44
C THR A 348 14.85 34.64 14.92
N ALA A 349 14.51 33.48 15.50
CA ALA A 349 14.76 33.12 16.87
C ALA A 349 15.61 31.86 16.95
N VAL A 350 16.83 31.97 17.43
CA VAL A 350 17.76 30.84 17.59
C VAL A 350 18.26 30.77 19.02
N GLY A 351 17.84 29.76 19.74
CA GLY A 351 18.18 29.55 21.15
C GLY A 351 16.99 29.09 21.95
N ARG A 352 17.22 28.47 23.10
CA ARG A 352 16.15 28.11 24.05
C ARG A 352 15.43 29.35 24.49
N GLN A 353 14.08 29.38 24.37
CA GLN A 353 13.21 30.47 24.77
C GLN A 353 13.60 31.84 24.18
N SER A 354 14.25 31.83 23.00
CA SER A 354 14.47 33.07 22.24
C SER A 354 13.13 33.60 21.73
N MET A 355 12.78 34.85 22.04
CA MET A 355 11.49 35.49 21.69
C MET A 355 10.23 34.68 22.08
N ASP A 356 10.28 33.93 23.19
CA ASP A 356 9.21 33.04 23.56
C ASP A 356 7.87 33.74 23.87
N ALA A 357 7.89 35.00 24.33
CA ALA A 357 6.70 35.82 24.60
C ALA A 357 6.19 36.63 23.38
N ASN A 358 6.90 36.65 22.26
CA ASN A 358 6.48 37.44 21.08
C ASN A 358 5.12 36.98 20.57
N THR A 359 4.21 37.93 20.34
CA THR A 359 2.86 37.65 19.81
C THR A 359 2.69 38.16 18.38
N THR A 360 2.90 39.47 18.18
CA THR A 360 2.67 40.14 16.89
C THR A 360 3.89 40.92 16.39
N GLY A 361 4.96 41.03 17.20
CA GLY A 361 6.20 41.72 16.78
C GLY A 361 6.82 41.04 15.54
N ALA A 362 7.21 41.83 14.57
CA ALA A 362 7.72 41.38 13.29
C ALA A 362 9.16 41.84 13.02
N SER A 363 9.84 41.15 12.11
CA SER A 363 11.18 41.51 11.64
C SER A 363 12.26 41.57 12.73
N ASN A 364 12.11 40.75 13.77
CA ASN A 364 13.10 40.71 14.86
C ASN A 364 14.11 39.60 14.63
N THR A 365 15.35 39.82 15.05
CA THR A 365 16.42 38.81 15.07
C THR A 365 16.89 38.60 16.52
N ALA A 366 16.73 37.40 17.04
CA ALA A 366 17.15 37.01 18.38
C ALA A 366 17.99 35.73 18.35
N VAL A 367 19.25 35.83 18.73
CA VAL A 367 20.17 34.71 18.77
C VAL A 367 20.79 34.60 20.16
N GLY A 368 20.45 33.55 20.87
CA GLY A 368 20.92 33.27 22.22
C GLY A 368 19.80 32.79 23.14
N ASN A 369 20.15 32.15 24.26
CA ASN A 369 19.19 31.73 25.26
C ASN A 369 18.47 32.98 25.85
N ASN A 370 17.12 32.99 25.85
CA ASN A 370 16.28 34.09 26.34
C ASN A 370 16.57 35.47 25.68
N SER A 371 17.15 35.53 24.49
CA SER A 371 17.29 36.79 23.75
C SER A 371 15.92 37.29 23.32
N LEU A 372 15.60 38.59 23.55
CA LEU A 372 14.28 39.18 23.32
C LEU A 372 13.14 38.38 24.01
N GLY A 373 13.40 37.73 25.14
CA GLY A 373 12.48 36.77 25.76
C GLY A 373 11.11 37.39 26.14
N ALA A 374 11.06 38.64 26.60
CA ALA A 374 9.82 39.30 26.98
C ALA A 374 9.17 40.15 25.88
N ASN A 375 9.72 40.16 24.65
CA ASN A 375 9.16 40.94 23.55
C ASN A 375 7.74 40.45 23.22
N THR A 376 6.79 41.36 23.13
CA THR A 376 5.40 41.02 22.76
C THR A 376 5.03 41.58 21.38
N THR A 377 5.21 42.86 21.17
CA THR A 377 4.80 43.57 19.94
C THR A 377 5.93 44.35 19.27
N GLY A 378 7.08 44.53 19.97
CA GLY A 378 8.22 45.27 19.44
C GLY A 378 8.74 44.70 18.13
N ALA A 379 9.03 45.57 17.18
CA ALA A 379 9.44 45.19 15.84
C ALA A 379 10.86 45.65 15.48
N SER A 380 11.49 45.03 14.51
CA SER A 380 12.77 45.44 13.94
C SER A 380 13.94 45.45 14.93
N ASN A 381 13.90 44.62 15.97
CA ASN A 381 14.96 44.55 16.96
C ASN A 381 15.99 43.47 16.59
N THR A 382 17.25 43.71 16.89
CA THR A 382 18.36 42.73 16.75
C THR A 382 18.98 42.51 18.14
N ALA A 383 18.88 41.26 18.63
CA ALA A 383 19.43 40.85 19.92
C ALA A 383 20.34 39.62 19.72
N VAL A 384 21.63 39.74 19.92
CA VAL A 384 22.60 38.65 19.80
C VAL A 384 23.37 38.48 21.13
N GLY A 385 23.13 37.40 21.79
CA GLY A 385 23.71 37.06 23.10
C GLY A 385 22.67 36.54 24.06
N SER A 386 23.08 35.72 25.03
CA SER A 386 22.19 35.23 26.08
C SER A 386 21.63 36.42 26.90
N GLY A 387 20.31 36.52 27.02
CA GLY A 387 19.61 37.61 27.73
C GLY A 387 19.75 39.00 27.09
N ALA A 388 20.23 39.12 25.85
CA ALA A 388 20.24 40.41 25.15
C ALA A 388 18.79 40.89 24.91
N LEU A 389 18.50 42.18 25.23
CA LEU A 389 17.16 42.80 25.17
C LEU A 389 16.08 41.97 25.88
N PHE A 390 16.42 41.30 26.96
CA PHE A 390 15.53 40.32 27.62
C PHE A 390 14.18 40.94 28.04
N THR A 391 14.15 42.14 28.66
CA THR A 391 12.91 42.76 29.15
C THR A 391 12.21 43.65 28.13
N ASN A 392 12.71 43.77 26.91
CA ASN A 392 12.03 44.58 25.89
C ASN A 392 10.64 44.01 25.62
N THR A 393 9.62 44.81 25.74
CA THR A 393 8.22 44.41 25.51
C THR A 393 7.67 44.97 24.19
N THR A 394 7.77 46.28 24.00
CA THR A 394 7.21 47.02 22.86
C THR A 394 8.23 47.88 22.13
N GLY A 395 9.47 47.98 22.64
CA GLY A 395 10.53 48.80 22.01
C GLY A 395 10.88 48.28 20.59
N GLU A 396 11.09 49.21 19.70
CA GLU A 396 11.37 48.92 18.29
C GLU A 396 12.76 49.40 17.88
N GLN A 397 13.30 48.82 16.78
CA GLN A 397 14.54 49.25 16.11
C GLN A 397 15.81 49.25 16.99
N ASN A 398 15.80 48.47 18.08
CA ASN A 398 16.95 48.34 18.96
C ASN A 398 17.96 47.32 18.46
N THR A 399 19.25 47.62 18.56
CA THR A 399 20.33 46.67 18.33
C THR A 399 21.14 46.41 19.59
N SER A 400 21.23 45.17 20.01
CA SER A 400 21.92 44.76 21.22
C SER A 400 22.77 43.53 21.01
N VAL A 401 24.06 43.62 21.25
CA VAL A 401 25.01 42.50 21.05
C VAL A 401 25.84 42.28 22.32
N GLY A 402 25.82 41.09 22.86
CA GLY A 402 26.59 40.69 24.04
C GLY A 402 25.70 40.08 25.13
N LEU A 403 26.33 39.39 26.08
CA LEU A 403 25.69 38.77 27.23
C LEU A 403 24.94 39.82 28.05
N ASN A 404 23.62 39.68 28.26
CA ASN A 404 22.76 40.58 29.02
C ASN A 404 22.85 42.07 28.57
N SER A 405 23.27 42.36 27.33
CA SER A 405 23.30 43.74 26.82
C SER A 405 21.87 44.27 26.68
N MET A 406 21.64 45.55 27.08
CA MET A 406 20.35 46.20 27.11
C MET A 406 19.22 45.37 27.79
N CYS A 407 19.59 44.51 28.75
CA CYS A 407 18.65 43.54 29.34
C CYS A 407 17.51 44.19 30.14
N LYS A 408 17.57 45.48 30.48
CA LYS A 408 16.56 46.25 31.19
C LYS A 408 15.78 47.26 30.31
N ASN A 409 16.01 47.28 29.01
CA ASN A 409 15.24 48.09 28.07
C ASN A 409 13.81 47.53 27.97
N THR A 410 12.79 48.34 28.13
CA THR A 410 11.37 47.95 28.08
C THR A 410 10.64 48.51 26.87
N GLU A 411 10.77 49.79 26.59
CA GLU A 411 10.00 50.53 25.59
C GLU A 411 10.88 51.44 24.71
N GLY A 412 12.19 51.47 24.94
CA GLY A 412 13.09 52.36 24.19
C GLY A 412 13.16 52.01 22.70
N ALA A 413 13.11 53.05 21.86
CA ALA A 413 13.49 52.98 20.43
C ALA A 413 14.79 53.78 20.26
N SER A 414 15.72 53.31 19.43
CA SER A 414 16.98 54.03 19.12
C SER A 414 16.84 54.85 17.85
#